data_c45420e118c8269d90e2746b67ee65bc
#
_entry.id   c45420e118c8269d90e2746b67ee65bc
#
_cell.length_a   1.000
_cell.length_b   1.000
_cell.length_c   1.000
_cell.angle_alpha   90.00
_cell.angle_beta   90.00
_cell.angle_gamma   90.00
#
_symmetry.space_group_name_H-M   'P 1'
#
loop_
_entity.id
_entity.type
_entity.pdbx_description
1 polymer ?
#
loop_
_entity_poly.entity_id
_entity_poly.type
_entity_poly.pdbx_seq_one_letter_code
_entity_poly.pdbx_strand_id
1 'polypeptide(L)'
;MRVRYRNANLWIGDESEPGMKSFDVIDGYIASADEVSVADHTLDLAGAFVMPAFRDGHCHPLFAGREHVGPDVTDAKSVTQIQQIIVDYAASHPDVAWIDGAAYDRSIPATFHRSELDEAIPDLPVVLHGADHHTLWVNTRALELCGLLETIPKLSVGSVDLDNDGVPTGILREWEAMQLVLSHIPSLSLDAELDCLDWAQRELLSTGVVEVQDAWIDPGMTEIYLASAKQNRLRVRTNLAFRADPVTWQSDFEYFTRMRDAITGLNHPKLRSNAIKFFVDGVLGSSTASLLEPYVSGPHSHQHGEQVWPLDELLRAASRANELGYQLHMHAIGDAAVRTALDVIERVRPTLQAVIAHTELVSDDDVARFKTLDVTANFEPLWAREDGQLLSCVPQVGRSRIDKMYRMRDLADAGARLSFGSDWPVSSPNALHGLATAVTRSLPGQAGWSLNQALTTREALQAYTRGAAAQMSNSKRDGLLLDGAVAEFVVLSDNPLTCSNEALHDLKVLAVNLPSEPLLAF
;
A
#
# COMPACT_ATOMS: atom_id res chain seq x y z
N MET A 1 -8.12 29.78 15.95
CA MET A 1 -7.19 30.50 15.04
C MET A 1 -7.79 30.52 13.65
N ARG A 2 -7.82 31.71 13.01
CA ARG A 2 -8.32 31.90 11.63
C ARG A 2 -7.15 32.27 10.71
N VAL A 3 -6.87 31.42 9.74
CA VAL A 3 -5.86 31.66 8.70
C VAL A 3 -6.56 31.88 7.37
N ARG A 4 -6.28 33.00 6.72
CA ARG A 4 -6.81 33.34 5.39
C ARG A 4 -5.80 33.01 4.31
N TYR A 5 -6.20 32.18 3.35
CA TYR A 5 -5.45 31.88 2.14
C TYR A 5 -6.01 32.71 0.98
N ARG A 6 -5.14 33.52 0.32
CA ARG A 6 -5.51 34.37 -0.81
C ARG A 6 -4.86 33.89 -2.10
N ASN A 7 -5.50 34.25 -3.22
CA ASN A 7 -4.98 34.01 -4.56
C ASN A 7 -4.66 32.53 -4.82
N ALA A 8 -5.46 31.59 -4.29
CA ALA A 8 -5.35 30.17 -4.60
C ALA A 8 -6.04 29.86 -5.93
N ASN A 9 -5.41 29.10 -6.81
CA ASN A 9 -6.09 28.40 -7.90
C ASN A 9 -6.69 27.12 -7.32
N LEU A 10 -7.90 27.24 -6.74
CA LEU A 10 -8.52 26.22 -5.88
C LEU A 10 -9.38 25.26 -6.67
N TRP A 11 -9.07 23.96 -6.58
CA TRP A 11 -9.95 22.85 -6.93
C TRP A 11 -10.47 22.18 -5.65
N ILE A 12 -11.77 22.07 -5.50
CA ILE A 12 -12.38 21.55 -4.27
C ILE A 12 -12.51 20.02 -4.23
N GLY A 13 -12.10 19.30 -5.29
CA GLY A 13 -12.10 17.84 -5.36
C GLY A 13 -13.32 17.22 -6.05
N ASP A 14 -14.24 18.03 -6.57
CA ASP A 14 -15.45 17.59 -7.27
C ASP A 14 -15.35 17.73 -8.82
N GLU A 15 -16.49 17.79 -9.48
CA GLU A 15 -16.58 17.97 -10.94
C GLU A 15 -16.40 19.44 -11.37
N SER A 16 -16.28 20.39 -10.43
CA SER A 16 -16.10 21.81 -10.76
C SER A 16 -14.71 22.10 -11.30
N GLU A 17 -14.60 23.17 -12.09
CA GLU A 17 -13.31 23.66 -12.54
C GLU A 17 -12.59 24.44 -11.43
N PRO A 18 -11.26 24.33 -11.36
CA PRO A 18 -10.47 25.16 -10.45
C PRO A 18 -10.62 26.65 -10.78
N GLY A 19 -10.47 27.49 -9.79
CA GLY A 19 -10.55 28.94 -10.00
C GLY A 19 -9.88 29.74 -8.90
N MET A 20 -9.54 30.99 -9.26
CA MET A 20 -8.92 31.93 -8.31
C MET A 20 -9.89 32.24 -7.17
N LYS A 21 -9.55 31.83 -5.96
CA LYS A 21 -10.37 32.00 -4.76
C LYS A 21 -9.52 32.37 -3.55
N SER A 22 -10.18 32.99 -2.58
CA SER A 22 -9.70 33.06 -1.20
C SER A 22 -10.59 32.19 -0.32
N PHE A 23 -10.01 31.54 0.68
CA PHE A 23 -10.74 30.76 1.67
C PHE A 23 -10.07 30.91 3.04
N ASP A 24 -10.82 30.64 4.08
CA ASP A 24 -10.33 30.67 5.44
C ASP A 24 -10.23 29.24 6.00
N VAL A 25 -9.27 29.03 6.89
CA VAL A 25 -9.22 27.88 7.78
C VAL A 25 -9.46 28.38 9.19
N ILE A 26 -10.54 27.90 9.80
CA ILE A 26 -10.93 28.29 11.16
C ILE A 26 -10.88 27.04 12.05
N ASP A 27 -9.96 27.04 13.02
CA ASP A 27 -9.78 25.92 13.96
C ASP A 27 -9.62 24.55 13.28
N GLY A 28 -8.93 24.54 12.13
CA GLY A 28 -8.65 23.32 11.35
C GLY A 28 -9.74 22.93 10.34
N TYR A 29 -10.76 23.75 10.13
CA TYR A 29 -11.84 23.50 9.18
C TYR A 29 -11.89 24.56 8.08
N ILE A 30 -12.24 24.13 6.86
CA ILE A 30 -12.46 25.04 5.72
C ILE A 30 -13.68 25.92 5.98
N ALA A 31 -13.55 27.20 5.66
CA ALA A 31 -14.65 28.16 5.64
C ALA A 31 -14.53 29.08 4.42
N SER A 32 -15.66 29.53 3.90
CA SER A 32 -15.67 30.58 2.88
C SER A 32 -15.03 31.86 3.42
N ALA A 33 -14.19 32.51 2.60
CA ALA A 33 -13.58 33.78 3.01
C ALA A 33 -14.65 34.84 3.20
N ASP A 34 -14.68 35.42 4.39
CA ASP A 34 -15.49 36.59 4.70
C ASP A 34 -14.55 37.80 4.78
N GLU A 35 -14.62 38.69 3.79
CA GLU A 35 -13.76 39.88 3.68
C GLU A 35 -13.91 40.85 4.85
N VAL A 36 -15.05 40.81 5.56
CA VAL A 36 -15.34 41.68 6.71
C VAL A 36 -14.66 41.20 7.98
N SER A 37 -14.44 39.87 8.12
CA SER A 37 -13.83 39.29 9.31
C SER A 37 -12.30 39.37 9.27
N VAL A 38 -11.71 39.78 10.40
CA VAL A 38 -10.24 39.83 10.54
C VAL A 38 -9.69 38.41 10.71
N ALA A 39 -8.69 38.04 9.92
CA ALA A 39 -7.92 36.80 10.08
C ALA A 39 -6.71 37.06 11.01
N ASP A 40 -6.34 36.04 11.80
CA ASP A 40 -5.13 36.07 12.63
C ASP A 40 -3.87 36.11 11.77
N HIS A 41 -3.91 35.35 10.66
CA HIS A 41 -2.83 35.29 9.66
C HIS A 41 -3.43 35.33 8.25
N THR A 42 -2.69 35.92 7.31
CA THR A 42 -3.03 35.92 5.88
C THR A 42 -1.82 35.45 5.08
N LEU A 43 -2.02 34.43 4.25
CA LEU A 43 -1.03 33.85 3.36
C LEU A 43 -1.48 34.08 1.91
N ASP A 44 -0.59 34.62 1.08
CA ASP A 44 -0.82 34.77 -0.35
C ASP A 44 -0.19 33.57 -1.09
N LEU A 45 -1.01 32.78 -1.76
CA LEU A 45 -0.57 31.61 -2.52
C LEU A 45 -0.15 31.94 -3.95
N ALA A 46 -0.19 33.22 -4.35
CA ALA A 46 0.34 33.73 -5.60
C ALA A 46 -0.13 32.97 -6.87
N GLY A 47 -1.34 32.43 -6.86
CA GLY A 47 -1.89 31.64 -7.97
C GLY A 47 -1.55 30.15 -7.96
N ALA A 48 -0.83 29.66 -6.95
CA ALA A 48 -0.50 28.23 -6.83
C ALA A 48 -1.75 27.36 -6.81
N PHE A 49 -1.63 26.17 -7.39
CA PHE A 49 -2.72 25.20 -7.43
C PHE A 49 -2.91 24.53 -6.06
N VAL A 50 -4.14 24.56 -5.58
CA VAL A 50 -4.55 24.00 -4.28
C VAL A 50 -5.65 22.98 -4.50
N MET A 51 -5.51 21.80 -3.88
CA MET A 51 -6.49 20.73 -3.97
C MET A 51 -6.57 19.95 -2.65
N PRO A 52 -7.63 19.12 -2.44
CA PRO A 52 -7.64 18.20 -1.30
C PRO A 52 -6.36 17.38 -1.23
N ALA A 53 -5.83 17.20 -0.03
CA ALA A 53 -4.64 16.38 0.18
C ALA A 53 -4.91 14.91 -0.23
N PHE A 54 -3.85 14.22 -0.61
CA PHE A 54 -3.91 12.82 -1.00
C PHE A 54 -4.20 11.90 0.19
N ARG A 55 -4.81 10.79 -0.13
CA ARG A 55 -5.06 9.67 0.77
C ARG A 55 -4.59 8.40 0.11
N ASP A 56 -4.03 7.52 0.93
CA ASP A 56 -3.55 6.22 0.49
C ASP A 56 -4.49 5.13 1.00
N GLY A 57 -5.21 4.50 0.08
CA GLY A 57 -6.20 3.46 0.40
C GLY A 57 -5.60 2.11 0.76
N HIS A 58 -4.29 1.93 0.59
CA HIS A 58 -3.58 0.68 0.86
C HIS A 58 -2.08 0.91 0.96
N CYS A 59 -1.53 0.91 2.16
CA CYS A 59 -0.09 0.94 2.42
C CYS A 59 0.24 0.33 3.78
N HIS A 60 1.54 0.27 4.12
CA HIS A 60 2.07 -0.36 5.34
C HIS A 60 3.13 0.53 6.00
N PRO A 61 2.74 1.66 6.61
CA PRO A 61 3.69 2.66 7.10
C PRO A 61 4.68 2.14 8.12
N LEU A 62 4.23 1.26 9.03
CA LEU A 62 5.11 0.70 10.04
C LEU A 62 6.13 -0.27 9.45
N PHE A 63 5.76 -1.08 8.44
CA PHE A 63 6.72 -1.91 7.71
C PHE A 63 7.76 -1.06 7.00
N ALA A 64 7.33 -0.02 6.28
CA ALA A 64 8.24 0.90 5.61
C ALA A 64 9.21 1.59 6.58
N GLY A 65 8.74 1.99 7.76
CA GLY A 65 9.59 2.54 8.80
C GLY A 65 10.61 1.55 9.35
N ARG A 66 10.23 0.28 9.51
CA ARG A 66 11.15 -0.80 9.93
C ARG A 66 12.20 -1.09 8.87
N GLU A 67 11.81 -1.13 7.59
CA GLU A 67 12.75 -1.32 6.48
C GLU A 67 13.76 -0.18 6.37
N HIS A 68 13.35 1.05 6.65
CA HIS A 68 14.25 2.21 6.66
C HIS A 68 15.42 2.08 7.65
N VAL A 69 15.28 1.28 8.71
CA VAL A 69 16.36 1.05 9.68
C VAL A 69 17.44 0.14 9.11
N GLY A 70 17.09 -0.74 8.18
CA GLY A 70 18.01 -1.66 7.51
C GLY A 70 18.73 -1.04 6.30
N PRO A 71 19.60 -1.84 5.62
CA PRO A 71 20.22 -1.42 4.37
C PRO A 71 19.19 -1.33 3.24
N ASP A 72 19.14 -0.18 2.57
CA ASP A 72 18.31 0.02 1.37
C ASP A 72 19.08 -0.46 0.14
N VAL A 73 18.59 -1.52 -0.48
CA VAL A 73 19.17 -2.13 -1.70
C VAL A 73 18.31 -1.90 -2.94
N THR A 74 17.29 -1.06 -2.87
CA THR A 74 16.29 -0.82 -3.93
C THR A 74 16.91 -0.36 -5.26
N ASP A 75 17.91 0.50 -5.18
CA ASP A 75 18.57 1.05 -6.36
C ASP A 75 19.73 0.19 -6.91
N ALA A 76 20.07 -0.91 -6.24
CA ALA A 76 21.12 -1.81 -6.68
C ALA A 76 20.76 -2.44 -8.04
N LYS A 77 21.74 -2.51 -8.95
CA LYS A 77 21.57 -3.09 -10.31
C LYS A 77 22.35 -4.39 -10.50
N SER A 78 23.01 -4.87 -9.46
CA SER A 78 23.75 -6.12 -9.45
C SER A 78 23.92 -6.68 -8.04
N VAL A 79 24.13 -7.98 -7.93
CA VAL A 79 24.47 -8.64 -6.66
C VAL A 79 25.68 -8.01 -5.99
N THR A 80 26.70 -7.64 -6.75
CA THR A 80 27.91 -6.98 -6.21
C THR A 80 27.59 -5.64 -5.54
N GLN A 81 26.64 -4.87 -6.09
CA GLN A 81 26.18 -3.63 -5.43
C GLN A 81 25.41 -3.94 -4.14
N ILE A 82 24.54 -4.94 -4.15
CA ILE A 82 23.86 -5.41 -2.93
C ILE A 82 24.88 -5.82 -1.87
N GLN A 83 25.86 -6.65 -2.23
CA GLN A 83 26.94 -7.08 -1.34
C GLN A 83 27.68 -5.89 -0.73
N GLN A 84 28.03 -4.88 -1.54
CA GLN A 84 28.73 -3.69 -1.03
C GLN A 84 27.87 -2.90 -0.03
N ILE A 85 26.58 -2.71 -0.32
CA ILE A 85 25.64 -2.00 0.55
C ILE A 85 25.53 -2.69 1.92
N ILE A 86 25.38 -4.03 1.95
CA ILE A 86 25.25 -4.76 3.22
C ILE A 86 26.57 -4.78 4.00
N VAL A 87 27.73 -4.80 3.34
CA VAL A 87 29.06 -4.68 3.99
C VAL A 87 29.22 -3.31 4.61
N ASP A 88 28.90 -2.23 3.88
CA ASP A 88 28.99 -0.85 4.37
C ASP A 88 28.02 -0.62 5.54
N TYR A 89 26.82 -1.20 5.46
CA TYR A 89 25.86 -1.16 6.57
C TYR A 89 26.40 -1.87 7.82
N ALA A 90 26.90 -3.10 7.69
CA ALA A 90 27.50 -3.84 8.81
C ALA A 90 28.68 -3.08 9.45
N ALA A 91 29.53 -2.47 8.63
CA ALA A 91 30.66 -1.68 9.11
C ALA A 91 30.24 -0.43 9.90
N SER A 92 29.13 0.20 9.52
CA SER A 92 28.59 1.38 10.20
C SER A 92 27.69 1.03 11.40
N HIS A 93 27.27 -0.22 11.55
CA HIS A 93 26.41 -0.74 12.62
C HIS A 93 27.04 -1.97 13.28
N PRO A 94 28.19 -1.82 14.01
CA PRO A 94 28.95 -2.96 14.51
C PRO A 94 28.22 -3.83 15.55
N ASP A 95 27.18 -3.31 16.17
CA ASP A 95 26.38 -4.00 17.20
C ASP A 95 25.11 -4.64 16.61
N VAL A 96 24.90 -4.61 15.29
CA VAL A 96 23.72 -5.21 14.67
C VAL A 96 23.75 -6.73 14.80
N ALA A 97 22.65 -7.31 15.28
CA ALA A 97 22.55 -8.75 15.45
C ALA A 97 22.07 -9.48 14.17
N TRP A 98 21.25 -8.80 13.36
CA TRP A 98 20.72 -9.25 12.09
C TRP A 98 20.76 -8.10 11.08
N ILE A 99 21.13 -8.37 9.85
CA ILE A 99 20.97 -7.43 8.75
C ILE A 99 19.62 -7.75 8.11
N ASP A 100 18.66 -6.85 8.29
CA ASP A 100 17.32 -6.94 7.72
C ASP A 100 17.11 -5.74 6.79
N GLY A 101 17.10 -5.98 5.49
CA GLY A 101 17.10 -4.90 4.47
C GLY A 101 16.09 -5.16 3.35
N ALA A 102 15.82 -4.11 2.59
CA ALA A 102 14.88 -4.11 1.48
C ALA A 102 15.33 -3.13 0.38
N ALA A 103 14.78 -3.18 -0.78
CA ALA A 103 14.02 -4.24 -1.40
C ALA A 103 14.79 -4.64 -2.67
N TYR A 104 15.33 -5.83 -2.77
CA TYR A 104 16.16 -6.19 -3.93
C TYR A 104 15.30 -6.43 -5.19
N ASP A 105 15.80 -5.93 -6.32
CA ASP A 105 15.15 -6.10 -7.61
C ASP A 105 15.38 -7.53 -8.15
N ARG A 106 14.32 -8.33 -8.19
CA ARG A 106 14.34 -9.71 -8.71
C ARG A 106 14.58 -9.80 -10.22
N SER A 107 14.49 -8.71 -10.95
CA SER A 107 14.82 -8.66 -12.38
C SER A 107 16.33 -8.60 -12.66
N ILE A 108 17.16 -8.38 -11.65
CA ILE A 108 18.61 -8.48 -11.75
C ILE A 108 18.96 -9.90 -12.22
N PRO A 109 19.79 -10.06 -13.28
CA PRO A 109 20.17 -11.36 -13.81
C PRO A 109 21.14 -12.09 -12.85
N ALA A 110 20.59 -12.72 -11.82
CA ALA A 110 21.31 -13.43 -10.77
C ALA A 110 20.57 -14.72 -10.36
N THR A 111 21.24 -15.59 -9.64
CA THR A 111 20.65 -16.81 -9.09
C THR A 111 19.97 -16.57 -7.76
N PHE A 112 20.33 -15.50 -7.06
CA PHE A 112 19.89 -15.18 -5.69
C PHE A 112 20.10 -16.37 -4.74
N HIS A 113 21.28 -16.99 -4.82
CA HIS A 113 21.64 -18.09 -3.96
C HIS A 113 22.27 -17.58 -2.66
N ARG A 114 22.04 -18.27 -1.53
CA ARG A 114 22.58 -17.90 -0.21
C ARG A 114 24.09 -17.63 -0.22
N SER A 115 24.87 -18.41 -1.04
CA SER A 115 26.32 -18.25 -1.13
C SER A 115 26.75 -16.87 -1.62
N GLU A 116 25.93 -16.19 -2.43
CA GLU A 116 26.23 -14.83 -2.89
C GLU A 116 26.21 -13.82 -1.72
N LEU A 117 25.35 -14.03 -0.71
CA LEU A 117 25.36 -13.24 0.52
C LEU A 117 26.47 -13.69 1.49
N ASP A 118 26.78 -15.00 1.55
CA ASP A 118 27.86 -15.53 2.38
C ASP A 118 29.23 -15.00 1.96
N GLU A 119 29.45 -14.76 0.66
CA GLU A 119 30.69 -14.16 0.13
C GLU A 119 30.94 -12.77 0.72
N ALA A 120 29.88 -12.01 1.01
CA ALA A 120 29.97 -10.65 1.56
C ALA A 120 30.00 -10.66 3.10
N ILE A 121 29.07 -11.39 3.73
CA ILE A 121 28.84 -11.41 5.18
C ILE A 121 28.56 -12.85 5.64
N PRO A 122 29.60 -13.67 5.92
CA PRO A 122 29.40 -15.06 6.34
C PRO A 122 28.96 -15.21 7.81
N ASP A 123 29.32 -14.28 8.68
CA ASP A 123 29.21 -14.44 10.15
C ASP A 123 27.93 -13.82 10.74
N LEU A 124 27.32 -12.87 10.07
CA LEU A 124 26.04 -12.25 10.48
C LEU A 124 24.88 -12.81 9.66
N PRO A 125 23.72 -13.05 10.27
CA PRO A 125 22.51 -13.40 9.53
C PRO A 125 22.04 -12.20 8.70
N VAL A 126 21.82 -12.47 7.40
CA VAL A 126 21.34 -11.49 6.41
C VAL A 126 19.98 -11.93 5.89
N VAL A 127 19.05 -11.01 5.89
CA VAL A 127 17.71 -11.14 5.32
C VAL A 127 17.48 -9.94 4.41
N LEU A 128 17.14 -10.20 3.15
CA LEU A 128 16.77 -9.17 2.20
C LEU A 128 15.36 -9.45 1.67
N HIS A 129 14.47 -8.48 1.80
CA HIS A 129 13.14 -8.55 1.22
C HIS A 129 13.22 -8.31 -0.30
N GLY A 130 12.51 -9.12 -1.09
CA GLY A 130 12.34 -8.85 -2.51
C GLY A 130 11.45 -7.63 -2.72
N ALA A 131 11.58 -6.96 -3.86
CA ALA A 131 10.75 -5.79 -4.20
C ALA A 131 9.24 -6.09 -4.26
N ASP A 132 8.84 -7.36 -4.32
CA ASP A 132 7.45 -7.80 -4.25
C ASP A 132 6.95 -8.02 -2.82
N HIS A 133 7.83 -7.96 -1.80
CA HIS A 133 7.57 -8.27 -0.39
C HIS A 133 6.92 -9.66 -0.13
N HIS A 134 6.90 -10.52 -1.13
CA HIS A 134 6.45 -11.90 -1.06
C HIS A 134 7.61 -12.90 -1.15
N THR A 135 8.85 -12.41 -1.11
CA THR A 135 10.06 -13.23 -1.23
C THR A 135 11.14 -12.70 -0.27
N LEU A 136 11.81 -13.63 0.43
CA LEU A 136 13.08 -13.34 1.13
C LEU A 136 14.24 -13.98 0.42
N TRP A 137 15.39 -13.31 0.46
CA TRP A 137 16.69 -13.85 0.14
C TRP A 137 17.58 -13.77 1.37
N VAL A 138 18.01 -14.94 1.88
CA VAL A 138 18.74 -15.06 3.13
C VAL A 138 20.05 -15.81 2.94
N ASN A 139 21.03 -15.51 3.79
CA ASN A 139 22.31 -16.19 3.78
C ASN A 139 22.29 -17.52 4.57
N THR A 140 23.39 -18.28 4.49
CA THR A 140 23.54 -19.55 5.22
C THR A 140 23.41 -19.35 6.73
N ARG A 141 23.95 -18.27 7.28
CA ARG A 141 23.91 -17.99 8.71
C ARG A 141 22.48 -17.77 9.23
N ALA A 142 21.62 -17.12 8.47
CA ALA A 142 20.21 -16.98 8.80
C ALA A 142 19.48 -18.32 8.78
N LEU A 143 19.71 -19.17 7.74
CA LEU A 143 19.12 -20.51 7.68
C LEU A 143 19.56 -21.41 8.83
N GLU A 144 20.83 -21.35 9.25
CA GLU A 144 21.35 -22.08 10.42
C GLU A 144 20.62 -21.70 11.71
N LEU A 145 20.51 -20.39 11.98
CA LEU A 145 19.86 -19.90 13.19
C LEU A 145 18.38 -20.26 13.27
N CYS A 146 17.73 -20.40 12.12
CA CYS A 146 16.33 -20.81 12.02
C CYS A 146 16.15 -22.34 11.95
N GLY A 147 17.23 -23.14 11.94
CA GLY A 147 17.18 -24.61 11.83
C GLY A 147 16.70 -25.12 10.47
N LEU A 148 16.67 -24.28 9.44
CA LEU A 148 16.11 -24.63 8.12
C LEU A 148 17.05 -25.47 7.28
N LEU A 149 18.35 -25.54 7.60
CA LEU A 149 19.29 -26.48 6.98
C LEU A 149 19.09 -27.91 7.48
N GLU A 150 18.47 -28.12 8.64
CA GLU A 150 18.21 -29.44 9.23
C GLU A 150 16.83 -29.97 8.88
N THR A 151 15.81 -29.09 8.96
CA THR A 151 14.42 -29.50 8.73
C THR A 151 13.59 -28.32 8.23
N ILE A 152 12.88 -28.55 7.12
CA ILE A 152 11.88 -27.60 6.62
C ILE A 152 10.51 -28.10 7.06
N PRO A 153 9.73 -27.31 7.83
CA PRO A 153 8.37 -27.70 8.22
C PRO A 153 7.47 -27.78 6.98
N LYS A 154 6.40 -28.56 7.08
CA LYS A 154 5.40 -28.59 6.02
C LYS A 154 4.62 -27.28 6.05
N LEU A 155 4.60 -26.58 4.91
CA LEU A 155 3.87 -25.36 4.69
C LEU A 155 2.50 -25.64 4.05
N SER A 156 1.53 -24.77 4.36
CA SER A 156 0.22 -24.75 3.72
C SER A 156 0.21 -23.87 2.48
N VAL A 157 0.97 -22.76 2.53
CA VAL A 157 1.13 -21.79 1.46
C VAL A 157 2.61 -21.40 1.35
N GLY A 158 3.09 -21.29 0.13
CA GLY A 158 4.47 -20.89 -0.15
C GLY A 158 5.50 -22.03 -0.09
N SER A 159 6.77 -21.67 -0.18
CA SER A 159 7.86 -22.63 -0.30
C SER A 159 9.21 -22.10 0.17
N VAL A 160 10.10 -23.01 0.55
CA VAL A 160 11.54 -22.79 0.64
C VAL A 160 12.16 -23.42 -0.61
N ASP A 161 12.83 -22.61 -1.43
CA ASP A 161 13.44 -23.10 -2.66
C ASP A 161 14.66 -23.99 -2.34
N LEU A 162 14.74 -25.14 -2.99
CA LEU A 162 15.80 -26.12 -2.79
C LEU A 162 16.70 -26.22 -4.03
N ASP A 163 17.97 -26.49 -3.83
CA ASP A 163 18.90 -26.88 -4.89
C ASP A 163 18.71 -28.36 -5.32
N ASN A 164 19.54 -28.82 -6.26
CA ASN A 164 19.45 -30.17 -6.78
C ASN A 164 19.78 -31.25 -5.74
N ASP A 165 20.47 -30.89 -4.66
CA ASP A 165 20.85 -31.78 -3.55
C ASP A 165 19.81 -31.75 -2.42
N GLY A 166 18.74 -30.98 -2.60
CA GLY A 166 17.66 -30.82 -1.62
C GLY A 166 18.00 -29.87 -0.48
N VAL A 167 18.99 -28.98 -0.65
CA VAL A 167 19.42 -28.02 0.37
C VAL A 167 18.78 -26.64 0.05
N PRO A 168 18.31 -25.89 1.07
CA PRO A 168 17.74 -24.56 0.86
C PRO A 168 18.68 -23.61 0.11
N THR A 169 18.17 -22.98 -0.94
CA THR A 169 18.95 -22.01 -1.74
C THR A 169 19.12 -20.66 -1.03
N GLY A 170 18.29 -20.37 -0.03
CA GLY A 170 18.18 -19.09 0.64
C GLY A 170 16.97 -18.27 0.18
N ILE A 171 16.16 -18.77 -0.75
CA ILE A 171 14.92 -18.13 -1.18
C ILE A 171 13.72 -18.74 -0.45
N LEU A 172 12.92 -17.86 0.18
CA LEU A 172 11.67 -18.23 0.84
C LEU A 172 10.54 -17.42 0.18
N ARG A 173 9.43 -18.08 -0.14
CA ARG A 173 8.30 -17.48 -0.87
C ARG A 173 7.04 -17.53 -0.05
N GLU A 174 6.28 -16.46 -0.07
CA GLU A 174 5.05 -16.23 0.66
C GLU A 174 5.22 -16.19 2.19
N TRP A 175 4.21 -15.60 2.81
CA TRP A 175 4.25 -15.23 4.22
C TRP A 175 4.59 -16.39 5.17
N GLU A 176 3.99 -17.57 4.99
CA GLU A 176 4.20 -18.70 5.89
C GLU A 176 5.67 -19.17 5.86
N ALA A 177 6.29 -19.23 4.65
CA ALA A 177 7.71 -19.54 4.52
C ALA A 177 8.59 -18.42 5.10
N MET A 178 8.28 -17.16 4.81
CA MET A 178 9.05 -16.01 5.28
C MET A 178 9.06 -15.94 6.81
N GLN A 179 7.95 -16.26 7.47
CA GLN A 179 7.86 -16.28 8.94
C GLN A 179 8.82 -17.26 9.60
N LEU A 180 9.26 -18.30 8.92
CA LEU A 180 10.29 -19.23 9.42
C LEU A 180 11.60 -18.50 9.75
N VAL A 181 11.87 -17.39 9.09
CA VAL A 181 13.07 -16.55 9.33
C VAL A 181 12.71 -15.29 10.11
N LEU A 182 11.69 -14.55 9.69
CA LEU A 182 11.34 -13.25 10.29
C LEU A 182 11.03 -13.35 11.79
N SER A 183 10.47 -14.49 12.25
CA SER A 183 10.20 -14.72 13.67
C SER A 183 11.47 -14.82 14.55
N HIS A 184 12.66 -14.99 13.95
CA HIS A 184 13.94 -15.07 14.65
C HIS A 184 14.67 -13.71 14.72
N ILE A 185 14.22 -12.72 13.94
CA ILE A 185 14.77 -11.37 13.99
C ILE A 185 14.39 -10.73 15.32
N PRO A 186 15.34 -10.17 16.10
CA PRO A 186 15.03 -9.51 17.36
C PRO A 186 14.05 -8.34 17.15
N SER A 187 12.99 -8.31 17.96
CA SER A 187 12.02 -7.21 17.92
C SER A 187 12.67 -5.88 18.31
N LEU A 188 12.29 -4.81 17.64
CA LEU A 188 12.68 -3.46 18.00
C LEU A 188 12.08 -3.06 19.36
N SER A 189 12.74 -2.16 20.07
CA SER A 189 12.16 -1.54 21.26
C SER A 189 10.96 -0.66 20.87
N LEU A 190 10.06 -0.40 21.82
CA LEU A 190 8.90 0.47 21.56
C LEU A 190 9.35 1.87 21.07
N ASP A 191 10.41 2.43 21.64
CA ASP A 191 10.91 3.75 21.20
C ASP A 191 11.44 3.69 19.76
N ALA A 192 12.16 2.64 19.37
CA ALA A 192 12.60 2.44 17.99
C ALA A 192 11.43 2.26 17.03
N GLU A 193 10.39 1.49 17.42
CA GLU A 193 9.16 1.34 16.63
C GLU A 193 8.43 2.67 16.44
N LEU A 194 8.38 3.50 17.48
CA LEU A 194 7.81 4.84 17.39
C LEU A 194 8.59 5.75 16.46
N ASP A 195 9.92 5.64 16.46
CA ASP A 195 10.79 6.41 15.55
C ASP A 195 10.63 5.94 14.09
N CYS A 196 10.45 4.62 13.85
CA CYS A 196 10.09 4.07 12.55
C CYS A 196 8.76 4.66 12.04
N LEU A 197 7.74 4.67 12.89
CA LEU A 197 6.43 5.23 12.53
C LEU A 197 6.49 6.75 12.27
N ASP A 198 7.28 7.49 13.05
CA ASP A 198 7.46 8.93 12.84
C ASP A 198 8.18 9.23 11.52
N TRP A 199 9.19 8.43 11.17
CA TRP A 199 9.85 8.54 9.87
C TRP A 199 8.85 8.29 8.73
N ALA A 200 8.09 7.20 8.80
CA ALA A 200 7.09 6.86 7.79
C ALA A 200 6.04 7.97 7.61
N GLN A 201 5.59 8.57 8.71
CA GLN A 201 4.65 9.70 8.64
C GLN A 201 5.27 10.94 7.97
N ARG A 202 6.56 11.23 8.18
CA ARG A 202 7.25 12.33 7.48
C ARG A 202 7.32 12.09 5.99
N GLU A 203 7.64 10.85 5.57
CA GLU A 203 7.66 10.48 4.15
C GLU A 203 6.29 10.65 3.50
N LEU A 204 5.23 10.12 4.11
CA LEU A 204 3.85 10.28 3.62
C LEU A 204 3.46 11.76 3.49
N LEU A 205 3.74 12.58 4.50
CA LEU A 205 3.43 14.01 4.46
C LEU A 205 4.24 14.75 3.40
N SER A 206 5.51 14.38 3.17
CA SER A 206 6.35 14.99 2.13
C SER A 206 5.77 14.78 0.73
N THR A 207 5.02 13.71 0.52
CA THR A 207 4.31 13.40 -0.73
C THR A 207 2.86 13.88 -0.73
N GLY A 208 2.43 14.59 0.32
CA GLY A 208 1.06 15.14 0.43
C GLY A 208 0.00 14.15 0.89
N VAL A 209 0.38 12.98 1.37
CA VAL A 209 -0.54 11.97 1.92
C VAL A 209 -0.81 12.27 3.38
N VAL A 210 -2.08 12.50 3.73
CA VAL A 210 -2.51 12.91 5.09
C VAL A 210 -3.34 11.85 5.81
N GLU A 211 -3.79 10.83 5.10
CA GLU A 211 -4.60 9.74 5.63
C GLU A 211 -4.26 8.44 4.90
N VAL A 212 -4.17 7.35 5.66
CA VAL A 212 -3.83 6.03 5.13
C VAL A 212 -4.73 4.93 5.67
N GLN A 213 -4.95 3.91 4.84
CA GLN A 213 -5.35 2.57 5.28
C GLN A 213 -4.06 1.77 5.50
N ASP A 214 -3.66 1.55 6.79
CA ASP A 214 -2.63 0.54 7.04
C ASP A 214 -3.27 -0.84 6.88
N ALA A 215 -2.95 -1.46 5.75
CA ALA A 215 -3.67 -2.61 5.24
C ALA A 215 -3.17 -3.95 5.82
N TRP A 216 -2.26 -3.92 6.80
CA TRP A 216 -1.76 -5.12 7.45
C TRP A 216 -1.33 -4.83 8.89
N ILE A 217 -2.16 -5.21 9.84
CA ILE A 217 -1.87 -5.08 11.27
C ILE A 217 -1.89 -6.46 11.92
N ASP A 218 -0.73 -6.91 12.36
CA ASP A 218 -0.54 -8.10 13.17
C ASP A 218 -0.60 -7.77 14.68
N PRO A 219 -0.80 -8.78 15.54
CA PRO A 219 -0.69 -8.60 16.98
C PRO A 219 0.63 -7.95 17.40
N GLY A 220 0.57 -6.95 18.29
CA GLY A 220 1.71 -6.14 18.72
C GLY A 220 1.86 -4.81 17.96
N MET A 221 1.45 -4.71 16.72
CA MET A 221 1.55 -3.46 15.95
C MET A 221 0.54 -2.40 16.42
N THR A 222 -0.65 -2.81 16.85
CA THR A 222 -1.68 -1.88 17.36
C THR A 222 -1.19 -1.10 18.58
N GLU A 223 -0.41 -1.73 19.44
CA GLU A 223 0.15 -1.14 20.65
C GLU A 223 1.10 0.02 20.33
N ILE A 224 1.83 -0.08 19.21
CA ILE A 224 2.71 0.99 18.71
C ILE A 224 1.88 2.21 18.28
N TYR A 225 0.81 1.99 17.49
CA TYR A 225 -0.10 3.07 17.10
C TYR A 225 -0.81 3.71 18.30
N LEU A 226 -1.25 2.90 19.29
CA LEU A 226 -1.82 3.40 20.53
C LEU A 226 -0.81 4.22 21.34
N ALA A 227 0.45 3.80 21.43
CA ALA A 227 1.52 4.52 22.10
C ALA A 227 1.82 5.84 21.39
N SER A 228 1.94 5.83 20.06
CA SER A 228 2.12 7.03 19.23
C SER A 228 0.98 8.03 19.44
N ALA A 229 -0.28 7.56 19.44
CA ALA A 229 -1.45 8.42 19.68
C ALA A 229 -1.44 9.03 21.09
N LYS A 230 -1.16 8.22 22.13
CA LYS A 230 -1.07 8.70 23.52
C LYS A 230 0.03 9.75 23.74
N GLN A 231 1.11 9.66 22.98
CA GLN A 231 2.23 10.61 23.02
C GLN A 231 2.04 11.80 22.08
N ASN A 232 0.88 11.92 21.37
CA ASN A 232 0.61 12.94 20.35
C ASN A 232 1.63 12.94 19.20
N ARG A 233 2.18 11.79 18.84
CA ARG A 233 3.13 11.61 17.72
C ARG A 233 2.43 11.32 16.39
N LEU A 234 1.12 10.95 16.39
CA LEU A 234 0.37 10.72 15.15
C LEU A 234 0.09 12.03 14.41
N ARG A 235 0.65 12.14 13.21
CA ARG A 235 0.45 13.27 12.29
C ARG A 235 -0.46 12.90 11.13
N VAL A 236 -0.31 11.69 10.59
CA VAL A 236 -1.14 11.12 9.52
C VAL A 236 -2.33 10.40 10.13
N ARG A 237 -3.53 10.61 9.58
CA ARG A 237 -4.71 9.84 9.98
C ARG A 237 -4.56 8.40 9.51
N THR A 238 -4.73 7.46 10.41
CA THR A 238 -4.52 6.03 10.11
C THR A 238 -5.74 5.20 10.47
N ASN A 239 -6.22 4.43 9.50
CA ASN A 239 -7.21 3.39 9.69
C ASN A 239 -6.52 2.03 9.64
N LEU A 240 -6.57 1.27 10.73
CA LEU A 240 -5.91 -0.02 10.84
C LEU A 240 -6.80 -1.14 10.30
N ALA A 241 -6.27 -1.99 9.42
CA ALA A 241 -6.90 -3.23 8.99
C ALA A 241 -6.18 -4.42 9.65
N PHE A 242 -6.85 -5.09 10.56
CA PHE A 242 -6.32 -6.27 11.23
C PHE A 242 -6.25 -7.45 10.27
N ARG A 243 -5.10 -8.11 10.18
CA ARG A 243 -4.94 -9.28 9.31
C ARG A 243 -5.58 -10.52 9.92
N ALA A 244 -6.58 -11.06 9.24
CA ALA A 244 -7.15 -12.35 9.57
C ALA A 244 -6.29 -13.49 8.97
N ASP A 245 -5.90 -14.43 9.80
CA ASP A 245 -5.15 -15.61 9.39
C ASP A 245 -6.10 -16.81 9.23
N PRO A 246 -6.00 -17.62 8.15
CA PRO A 246 -6.92 -18.74 7.92
C PRO A 246 -6.91 -19.81 9.00
N VAL A 247 -5.85 -19.91 9.79
CA VAL A 247 -5.69 -20.91 10.86
C VAL A 247 -6.18 -20.38 12.20
N THR A 248 -5.90 -19.12 12.52
CA THR A 248 -6.09 -18.54 13.87
C THR A 248 -7.24 -17.54 13.97
N TRP A 249 -7.94 -17.21 12.89
CA TRP A 249 -8.93 -16.14 12.83
C TRP A 249 -9.98 -16.20 13.95
N GLN A 250 -10.42 -17.40 14.40
CA GLN A 250 -11.44 -17.52 15.45
C GLN A 250 -10.96 -16.89 16.77
N SER A 251 -9.70 -17.09 17.14
CA SER A 251 -9.10 -16.48 18.33
C SER A 251 -8.69 -15.03 18.10
N ASP A 252 -8.26 -14.68 16.89
CA ASP A 252 -7.76 -13.35 16.56
C ASP A 252 -8.85 -12.29 16.64
N PHE A 253 -10.12 -12.64 16.32
CA PHE A 253 -11.23 -11.68 16.40
C PHE A 253 -11.52 -11.18 17.83
N GLU A 254 -11.19 -11.96 18.87
CA GLU A 254 -11.26 -11.50 20.26
C GLU A 254 -10.20 -10.42 20.53
N TYR A 255 -8.98 -10.62 20.01
CA TYR A 255 -7.90 -9.63 20.10
C TYR A 255 -8.28 -8.37 19.31
N PHE A 256 -8.74 -8.51 18.06
CA PHE A 256 -9.14 -7.37 17.21
C PHE A 256 -10.22 -6.51 17.87
N THR A 257 -11.21 -7.16 18.49
CA THR A 257 -12.29 -6.45 19.21
C THR A 257 -11.73 -5.65 20.39
N ARG A 258 -10.87 -6.25 21.22
CA ARG A 258 -10.21 -5.54 22.33
C ARG A 258 -9.38 -4.34 21.86
N MET A 259 -8.62 -4.51 20.77
CA MET A 259 -7.77 -3.43 20.22
C MET A 259 -8.64 -2.30 19.65
N ARG A 260 -9.69 -2.61 18.91
CA ARG A 260 -10.64 -1.59 18.44
C ARG A 260 -11.30 -0.85 19.60
N ASP A 261 -11.69 -1.54 20.67
CA ASP A 261 -12.27 -0.90 21.85
C ASP A 261 -11.26 0.01 22.55
N ALA A 262 -9.99 -0.39 22.63
CA ALA A 262 -8.91 0.45 23.16
C ALA A 262 -8.68 1.71 22.30
N ILE A 263 -8.67 1.57 20.96
CA ILE A 263 -8.54 2.69 20.01
C ILE A 263 -9.75 3.63 20.16
N THR A 264 -10.96 3.07 20.18
CA THR A 264 -12.20 3.85 20.33
C THR A 264 -12.24 4.57 21.67
N GLY A 265 -11.83 3.89 22.75
CA GLY A 265 -11.77 4.47 24.10
C GLY A 265 -10.73 5.60 24.23
N LEU A 266 -9.66 5.57 23.44
CA LEU A 266 -8.67 6.66 23.36
C LEU A 266 -9.25 7.92 22.71
N ASN A 267 -10.26 7.76 21.82
CA ASN A 267 -10.94 8.85 21.10
C ASN A 267 -9.97 9.82 20.40
N HIS A 268 -8.90 9.28 19.81
CA HIS A 268 -7.92 10.09 19.12
C HIS A 268 -8.37 10.36 17.68
N PRO A 269 -8.39 11.61 17.18
CA PRO A 269 -9.00 11.94 15.88
C PRO A 269 -8.26 11.36 14.67
N LYS A 270 -7.02 10.93 14.85
CA LYS A 270 -6.16 10.42 13.77
C LYS A 270 -5.98 8.90 13.81
N LEU A 271 -6.63 8.18 14.75
CA LEU A 271 -6.49 6.72 14.85
C LEU A 271 -7.86 6.04 14.89
N ARG A 272 -8.06 5.08 14.00
CA ARG A 272 -9.23 4.19 13.99
C ARG A 272 -8.85 2.80 13.48
N SER A 273 -9.72 1.82 13.72
CA SER A 273 -9.59 0.48 13.15
C SER A 273 -10.99 -0.06 12.86
N ASN A 274 -11.37 -0.05 11.61
CA ASN A 274 -12.68 -0.51 11.17
C ASN A 274 -12.63 -1.54 10.05
N ALA A 275 -11.47 -2.11 9.74
CA ALA A 275 -11.30 -3.06 8.65
C ALA A 275 -10.61 -4.35 9.11
N ILE A 276 -10.96 -5.45 8.43
CA ILE A 276 -10.24 -6.73 8.50
C ILE A 276 -9.64 -7.00 7.12
N LYS A 277 -8.32 -7.25 7.09
CA LYS A 277 -7.56 -7.65 5.92
C LYS A 277 -7.63 -9.16 5.73
N PHE A 278 -7.97 -9.56 4.52
CA PHE A 278 -7.93 -10.95 4.05
C PHE A 278 -7.01 -11.05 2.86
N PHE A 279 -6.08 -11.99 2.85
CA PHE A 279 -5.35 -12.40 1.65
C PHE A 279 -6.12 -13.53 0.98
N VAL A 280 -6.69 -13.30 -0.20
CA VAL A 280 -7.43 -14.33 -0.93
C VAL A 280 -6.48 -15.21 -1.74
N ASP A 281 -5.42 -14.62 -2.29
CA ASP A 281 -4.34 -15.29 -3.03
C ASP A 281 -2.98 -14.64 -2.76
N GLY A 282 -1.96 -15.07 -3.49
CA GLY A 282 -0.63 -14.46 -3.52
C GLY A 282 -0.44 -13.54 -4.73
N VAL A 283 0.75 -13.56 -5.36
CA VAL A 283 1.17 -12.63 -6.42
C VAL A 283 1.54 -13.34 -7.73
N LEU A 284 1.44 -12.62 -8.87
CA LEU A 284 1.77 -13.18 -10.19
C LEU A 284 3.24 -13.55 -10.31
N GLY A 285 4.15 -12.73 -9.78
CA GLY A 285 5.60 -12.94 -9.88
C GLY A 285 6.09 -14.23 -9.22
N SER A 286 5.40 -14.71 -8.18
CA SER A 286 5.67 -15.98 -7.50
C SER A 286 4.81 -17.15 -8.02
N SER A 287 3.92 -16.90 -8.98
CA SER A 287 2.92 -17.85 -9.51
C SER A 287 1.93 -18.35 -8.45
N THR A 288 1.68 -17.54 -7.43
CA THR A 288 0.76 -17.81 -6.33
C THR A 288 -0.57 -17.06 -6.47
N ALA A 289 -0.67 -16.06 -7.35
CA ALA A 289 -1.95 -15.45 -7.69
C ALA A 289 -2.92 -16.48 -8.28
N SER A 290 -4.18 -16.49 -7.79
CA SER A 290 -5.19 -17.49 -8.19
C SER A 290 -5.87 -17.10 -9.49
N LEU A 291 -5.74 -17.96 -10.52
CA LEU A 291 -6.15 -17.70 -11.90
C LEU A 291 -7.28 -18.62 -12.34
N LEU A 292 -8.22 -18.10 -13.12
CA LEU A 292 -9.29 -18.89 -13.78
C LEU A 292 -8.71 -19.87 -14.81
N GLU A 293 -7.74 -19.41 -15.59
CA GLU A 293 -6.99 -20.25 -16.53
C GLU A 293 -5.58 -20.50 -15.96
N PRO A 294 -5.00 -21.71 -16.11
CA PRO A 294 -3.74 -22.04 -15.48
C PRO A 294 -2.56 -21.19 -15.99
N TYR A 295 -1.48 -21.15 -15.23
CA TYR A 295 -0.20 -20.62 -15.67
C TYR A 295 0.29 -21.40 -16.90
N VAL A 296 0.89 -20.69 -17.87
CA VAL A 296 1.26 -21.28 -19.17
C VAL A 296 2.67 -21.86 -19.18
N SER A 297 3.53 -21.42 -18.29
CA SER A 297 4.91 -21.93 -18.15
C SER A 297 5.47 -21.75 -16.74
N GLY A 298 6.69 -22.24 -16.50
CA GLY A 298 7.37 -22.15 -15.20
C GLY A 298 7.12 -23.35 -14.30
N PRO A 299 7.63 -23.33 -13.05
CA PRO A 299 7.52 -24.46 -12.11
C PRO A 299 6.07 -24.83 -11.79
N HIS A 300 5.17 -23.86 -11.88
CA HIS A 300 3.74 -24.00 -11.59
C HIS A 300 2.87 -24.04 -12.87
N SER A 301 3.49 -24.37 -14.03
CA SER A 301 2.73 -24.54 -15.28
C SER A 301 1.61 -25.57 -15.10
N HIS A 302 0.45 -25.28 -15.72
CA HIS A 302 -0.80 -26.05 -15.56
C HIS A 302 -1.46 -26.03 -14.16
N GLN A 303 -0.96 -25.21 -13.24
CA GLN A 303 -1.60 -24.92 -11.95
C GLN A 303 -2.32 -23.56 -12.03
N HIS A 304 -3.27 -23.36 -11.12
CA HIS A 304 -4.09 -22.17 -11.06
C HIS A 304 -3.63 -21.16 -10.00
N GLY A 305 -2.42 -21.30 -9.46
CA GLY A 305 -1.97 -20.54 -8.30
C GLY A 305 -2.53 -21.10 -6.98
N GLU A 306 -2.55 -20.28 -5.95
CA GLU A 306 -2.89 -20.68 -4.60
C GLU A 306 -4.12 -19.91 -4.09
N GLN A 307 -5.04 -20.60 -3.43
CA GLN A 307 -6.08 -19.98 -2.61
C GLN A 307 -5.63 -20.08 -1.15
N VAL A 308 -5.41 -18.93 -0.51
CA VAL A 308 -4.94 -18.86 0.88
C VAL A 308 -6.00 -19.41 1.86
N TRP A 309 -7.27 -19.27 1.52
CA TRP A 309 -8.39 -19.70 2.36
C TRP A 309 -9.19 -20.83 1.72
N PRO A 310 -9.58 -21.87 2.48
CA PRO A 310 -10.73 -22.67 2.11
C PRO A 310 -11.97 -21.76 2.04
N LEU A 311 -12.77 -21.85 0.97
CA LEU A 311 -13.89 -20.93 0.73
C LEU A 311 -14.88 -20.84 1.91
N ASP A 312 -15.20 -21.98 2.53
CA ASP A 312 -16.14 -22.02 3.66
C ASP A 312 -15.57 -21.30 4.90
N GLU A 313 -14.24 -21.37 5.11
CA GLU A 313 -13.57 -20.64 6.20
C GLU A 313 -13.57 -19.14 5.91
N LEU A 314 -13.24 -18.72 4.67
CA LEU A 314 -13.28 -17.32 4.27
C LEU A 314 -14.67 -16.72 4.45
N LEU A 315 -15.72 -17.47 4.06
CA LEU A 315 -17.11 -17.05 4.24
C LEU A 315 -17.47 -16.89 5.74
N ARG A 316 -17.04 -17.82 6.60
CA ARG A 316 -17.29 -17.73 8.04
C ARG A 316 -16.54 -16.54 8.67
N ALA A 317 -15.28 -16.36 8.33
CA ALA A 317 -14.47 -15.26 8.84
C ALA A 317 -15.01 -13.90 8.36
N ALA A 318 -15.34 -13.76 7.07
CA ALA A 318 -15.92 -12.54 6.50
C ALA A 318 -17.32 -12.24 7.10
N SER A 319 -18.15 -13.27 7.32
CA SER A 319 -19.44 -13.09 8.01
C SER A 319 -19.23 -12.58 9.44
N ARG A 320 -18.27 -13.16 10.16
CA ARG A 320 -17.93 -12.73 11.52
C ARG A 320 -17.40 -11.29 11.56
N ALA A 321 -16.54 -10.91 10.61
CA ALA A 321 -16.07 -9.53 10.46
C ALA A 321 -17.25 -8.56 10.28
N ASN A 322 -18.19 -8.88 9.38
CA ASN A 322 -19.38 -8.08 9.15
C ASN A 322 -20.30 -7.99 10.39
N GLU A 323 -20.55 -9.09 11.09
CA GLU A 323 -21.33 -9.10 12.34
C GLU A 323 -20.73 -8.17 13.40
N LEU A 324 -19.42 -8.11 13.46
CA LEU A 324 -18.69 -7.22 14.36
C LEU A 324 -18.58 -5.79 13.85
N GLY A 325 -19.12 -5.48 12.66
CA GLY A 325 -19.12 -4.14 12.06
C GLY A 325 -17.77 -3.72 11.47
N TYR A 326 -16.97 -4.68 11.00
CA TYR A 326 -15.74 -4.41 10.25
C TYR A 326 -16.00 -4.37 8.75
N GLN A 327 -15.25 -3.54 8.05
CA GLN A 327 -15.10 -3.52 6.60
C GLN A 327 -14.30 -4.73 6.16
N LEU A 328 -14.70 -5.37 5.07
CA LEU A 328 -13.90 -6.39 4.39
C LEU A 328 -12.89 -5.71 3.46
N HIS A 329 -11.61 -5.89 3.71
CA HIS A 329 -10.51 -5.41 2.88
C HIS A 329 -9.75 -6.63 2.34
N MET A 330 -9.96 -6.97 1.07
CA MET A 330 -9.54 -8.24 0.48
C MET A 330 -8.44 -8.03 -0.56
N HIS A 331 -7.25 -8.58 -0.31
CA HIS A 331 -6.21 -8.70 -1.33
C HIS A 331 -6.66 -9.74 -2.36
N ALA A 332 -6.74 -9.37 -3.62
CA ALA A 332 -7.04 -10.27 -4.71
C ALA A 332 -6.38 -9.79 -6.01
N ILE A 333 -5.41 -10.52 -6.48
CA ILE A 333 -4.58 -10.22 -7.66
C ILE A 333 -5.06 -11.00 -8.88
N GLY A 334 -5.18 -12.32 -8.76
CA GLY A 334 -5.66 -13.17 -9.86
C GLY A 334 -7.17 -13.05 -10.08
N ASP A 335 -7.59 -13.29 -11.30
CA ASP A 335 -9.01 -13.19 -11.69
C ASP A 335 -9.91 -14.22 -10.98
N ALA A 336 -9.37 -15.38 -10.56
CA ALA A 336 -10.10 -16.33 -9.73
C ALA A 336 -10.22 -15.83 -8.28
N ALA A 337 -9.19 -15.16 -7.74
CA ALA A 337 -9.25 -14.56 -6.42
C ALA A 337 -10.24 -13.38 -6.37
N VAL A 338 -10.23 -12.50 -7.38
CA VAL A 338 -11.22 -11.42 -7.53
C VAL A 338 -12.63 -11.98 -7.56
N ARG A 339 -12.87 -13.03 -8.35
CA ARG A 339 -14.17 -13.73 -8.39
C ARG A 339 -14.56 -14.28 -7.03
N THR A 340 -13.64 -14.95 -6.34
CA THR A 340 -13.86 -15.50 -5.00
C THR A 340 -14.21 -14.38 -4.00
N ALA A 341 -13.50 -13.27 -4.02
CA ALA A 341 -13.80 -12.11 -3.17
C ALA A 341 -15.20 -11.55 -3.45
N LEU A 342 -15.56 -11.37 -4.72
CA LEU A 342 -16.91 -10.93 -5.11
C LEU A 342 -18.00 -11.93 -4.68
N ASP A 343 -17.76 -13.24 -4.81
CA ASP A 343 -18.69 -14.29 -4.37
C ASP A 343 -18.90 -14.27 -2.86
N VAL A 344 -17.84 -14.04 -2.08
CA VAL A 344 -17.91 -13.88 -0.64
C VAL A 344 -18.71 -12.63 -0.27
N ILE A 345 -18.42 -11.50 -0.89
CA ILE A 345 -19.11 -10.22 -0.65
C ILE A 345 -20.61 -10.35 -1.00
N GLU A 346 -20.94 -11.01 -2.11
CA GLU A 346 -22.34 -11.24 -2.53
C GLU A 346 -23.13 -12.07 -1.52
N ARG A 347 -22.49 -13.08 -0.92
CA ARG A 347 -23.12 -13.96 0.09
C ARG A 347 -23.22 -13.29 1.47
N VAL A 348 -22.15 -12.61 1.90
CA VAL A 348 -22.07 -11.93 3.20
C VAL A 348 -22.94 -10.68 3.25
N ARG A 349 -23.02 -9.92 2.13
CA ARG A 349 -23.71 -8.62 2.02
C ARG A 349 -23.27 -7.66 3.14
N PRO A 350 -21.99 -7.26 3.16
CA PRO A 350 -21.44 -6.49 4.25
C PRO A 350 -22.15 -5.15 4.43
N THR A 351 -22.28 -4.71 5.68
CA THR A 351 -22.91 -3.43 6.04
C THR A 351 -22.03 -2.23 5.73
N LEU A 352 -20.71 -2.40 5.80
CA LEU A 352 -19.72 -1.43 5.35
C LEU A 352 -19.28 -1.79 3.93
N GLN A 353 -18.96 -0.77 3.14
CA GLN A 353 -18.50 -0.96 1.77
C GLN A 353 -17.22 -1.80 1.74
N ALA A 354 -17.26 -2.95 1.05
CA ALA A 354 -16.11 -3.82 0.91
C ALA A 354 -15.10 -3.24 -0.09
N VAL A 355 -13.84 -3.63 0.09
CA VAL A 355 -12.70 -3.25 -0.75
C VAL A 355 -12.04 -4.50 -1.30
N ILE A 356 -11.80 -4.53 -2.60
CA ILE A 356 -10.88 -5.48 -3.23
C ILE A 356 -9.64 -4.69 -3.62
N ALA A 357 -8.52 -5.01 -2.97
CA ALA A 357 -7.23 -4.37 -3.19
C ALA A 357 -6.45 -5.09 -4.29
N HIS A 358 -5.60 -4.34 -4.97
CA HIS A 358 -4.78 -4.68 -6.13
C HIS A 358 -5.61 -4.81 -7.40
N THR A 359 -6.63 -5.68 -7.43
CA THR A 359 -7.57 -5.80 -8.58
C THR A 359 -6.81 -5.88 -9.92
N GLU A 360 -5.67 -6.61 -9.94
CA GLU A 360 -4.77 -6.61 -11.11
C GLU A 360 -5.40 -7.29 -12.32
N LEU A 361 -5.96 -8.49 -12.13
CA LEU A 361 -6.68 -9.21 -13.18
C LEU A 361 -8.16 -9.29 -12.82
N VAL A 362 -9.03 -8.87 -13.73
CA VAL A 362 -10.48 -8.93 -13.60
C VAL A 362 -11.09 -9.58 -14.84
N SER A 363 -11.85 -10.63 -14.66
CA SER A 363 -12.59 -11.27 -15.73
C SER A 363 -13.70 -10.35 -16.30
N ASP A 364 -14.03 -10.49 -17.58
CA ASP A 364 -15.09 -9.70 -18.22
C ASP A 364 -16.44 -9.87 -17.49
N ASP A 365 -16.73 -11.07 -16.99
CA ASP A 365 -17.96 -11.40 -16.26
C ASP A 365 -18.04 -10.69 -14.89
N ASP A 366 -16.90 -10.30 -14.32
CA ASP A 366 -16.82 -9.76 -12.95
C ASP A 366 -16.80 -8.22 -12.92
N VAL A 367 -16.50 -7.55 -14.04
CA VAL A 367 -16.42 -6.07 -14.11
C VAL A 367 -17.70 -5.40 -13.59
N ALA A 368 -18.86 -5.81 -14.06
CA ALA A 368 -20.14 -5.20 -13.66
C ALA A 368 -20.52 -5.51 -12.19
N ARG A 369 -19.93 -6.56 -11.60
CA ARG A 369 -20.22 -6.98 -10.23
C ARG A 369 -19.72 -5.98 -9.19
N PHE A 370 -18.62 -5.27 -9.44
CA PHE A 370 -18.13 -4.22 -8.55
C PHE A 370 -19.20 -3.15 -8.30
N LYS A 371 -19.88 -2.69 -9.36
CA LYS A 371 -20.98 -1.74 -9.20
C LYS A 371 -22.20 -2.37 -8.53
N THR A 372 -22.59 -3.58 -8.96
CA THR A 372 -23.80 -4.24 -8.47
C THR A 372 -23.73 -4.56 -6.97
N LEU A 373 -22.53 -4.92 -6.50
CA LEU A 373 -22.27 -5.29 -5.10
C LEU A 373 -21.74 -4.09 -4.26
N ASP A 374 -21.65 -2.89 -4.85
CA ASP A 374 -21.11 -1.68 -4.23
C ASP A 374 -19.71 -1.86 -3.64
N VAL A 375 -18.82 -2.52 -4.39
CA VAL A 375 -17.42 -2.80 -4.00
C VAL A 375 -16.51 -1.69 -4.48
N THR A 376 -15.58 -1.25 -3.64
CA THR A 376 -14.47 -0.38 -4.05
C THR A 376 -13.38 -1.23 -4.69
N ALA A 377 -13.01 -0.90 -5.93
CA ALA A 377 -11.79 -1.40 -6.56
C ALA A 377 -10.63 -0.49 -6.15
N ASN A 378 -9.73 -1.00 -5.33
CA ASN A 378 -8.53 -0.29 -4.93
C ASN A 378 -7.37 -0.77 -5.80
N PHE A 379 -6.65 0.20 -6.39
CA PHE A 379 -5.51 -0.06 -7.26
C PHE A 379 -4.25 0.62 -6.71
N GLU A 380 -3.12 0.04 -7.03
CA GLU A 380 -1.81 0.67 -6.97
C GLU A 380 -1.45 1.17 -8.39
N PRO A 381 -1.88 2.39 -8.79
CA PRO A 381 -1.79 2.80 -10.18
C PRO A 381 -0.35 2.94 -10.68
N LEU A 382 0.63 3.09 -9.78
CA LEU A 382 2.04 3.10 -10.15
C LEU A 382 2.50 1.79 -10.80
N TRP A 383 1.82 0.66 -10.52
CA TRP A 383 2.11 -0.64 -11.13
C TRP A 383 1.54 -0.80 -12.54
N ALA A 384 0.59 0.05 -12.90
CA ALA A 384 -0.14 -0.05 -14.17
C ALA A 384 0.66 0.45 -15.38
N ARG A 385 1.90 -0.03 -15.53
CA ARG A 385 2.85 0.32 -16.59
C ARG A 385 3.66 -0.90 -17.03
N GLU A 386 4.24 -0.84 -18.21
CA GLU A 386 5.12 -1.90 -18.70
C GLU A 386 6.55 -1.66 -18.21
N ASP A 387 6.91 -2.33 -17.13
CA ASP A 387 8.27 -2.31 -16.56
C ASP A 387 8.85 -3.74 -16.44
N GLY A 388 10.06 -3.84 -15.88
CA GLY A 388 10.74 -5.12 -15.71
C GLY A 388 9.97 -6.12 -14.87
N GLN A 389 9.26 -5.67 -13.84
CA GLN A 389 8.48 -6.53 -12.97
C GLN A 389 7.27 -7.12 -13.71
N LEU A 390 6.48 -6.29 -14.39
CA LEU A 390 5.37 -6.77 -15.21
C LEU A 390 5.85 -7.71 -16.32
N LEU A 391 6.92 -7.33 -17.02
CA LEU A 391 7.47 -8.13 -18.11
C LEU A 391 8.01 -9.49 -17.64
N SER A 392 8.49 -9.60 -16.41
CA SER A 392 8.92 -10.87 -15.83
C SER A 392 7.78 -11.88 -15.64
N CYS A 393 6.54 -11.42 -15.53
CA CYS A 393 5.35 -12.27 -15.41
C CYS A 393 4.84 -12.79 -16.77
N VAL A 394 5.22 -12.16 -17.90
CA VAL A 394 4.72 -12.52 -19.25
C VAL A 394 4.94 -13.99 -19.61
N PRO A 395 6.13 -14.59 -19.37
CA PRO A 395 6.34 -16.02 -19.69
C PRO A 395 5.40 -16.95 -18.94
N GLN A 396 5.01 -16.62 -17.73
CA GLN A 396 4.21 -17.47 -16.84
C GLN A 396 2.71 -17.28 -17.05
N VAL A 397 2.28 -16.03 -17.18
CA VAL A 397 0.86 -15.64 -17.27
C VAL A 397 0.37 -15.63 -18.72
N GLY A 398 1.24 -15.28 -19.66
CA GLY A 398 0.92 -15.10 -21.07
C GLY A 398 0.51 -13.67 -21.42
N ARG A 399 1.03 -13.15 -22.53
CA ARG A 399 0.87 -11.75 -22.95
C ARG A 399 -0.59 -11.29 -23.01
N SER A 400 -1.50 -12.13 -23.51
CA SER A 400 -2.92 -11.78 -23.66
C SER A 400 -3.64 -11.49 -22.35
N ARG A 401 -3.19 -12.07 -21.23
CA ARG A 401 -3.71 -11.78 -19.89
C ARG A 401 -3.03 -10.55 -19.30
N ILE A 402 -1.72 -10.42 -19.46
CA ILE A 402 -0.96 -9.24 -19.04
C ILE A 402 -1.55 -7.97 -19.67
N ASP A 403 -1.90 -7.98 -20.95
CA ASP A 403 -2.49 -6.84 -21.64
C ASP A 403 -3.91 -6.46 -21.13
N LYS A 404 -4.52 -7.32 -20.30
CA LYS A 404 -5.81 -7.07 -19.63
C LYS A 404 -5.67 -6.70 -18.15
N MET A 405 -4.46 -6.47 -17.65
CA MET A 405 -4.26 -6.07 -16.25
C MET A 405 -4.61 -4.61 -16.02
N TYR A 406 -4.94 -4.30 -14.75
CA TYR A 406 -5.26 -2.95 -14.27
C TYR A 406 -6.36 -2.27 -15.08
N ARG A 407 -7.54 -2.90 -15.14
CA ARG A 407 -8.72 -2.48 -15.93
C ARG A 407 -9.45 -1.28 -15.30
N MET A 408 -8.70 -0.22 -14.99
CA MET A 408 -9.23 0.97 -14.31
C MET A 408 -10.35 1.64 -15.10
N ARG A 409 -10.18 1.79 -16.45
CA ARG A 409 -11.19 2.42 -17.30
C ARG A 409 -12.46 1.58 -17.39
N ASP A 410 -12.35 0.28 -17.60
CA ASP A 410 -13.51 -0.61 -17.70
C ASP A 410 -14.34 -0.60 -16.43
N LEU A 411 -13.68 -0.63 -15.26
CA LEU A 411 -14.36 -0.58 -13.96
C LEU A 411 -15.00 0.80 -13.71
N ALA A 412 -14.32 1.90 -14.07
CA ALA A 412 -14.89 3.24 -13.98
C ALA A 412 -16.12 3.40 -14.87
N ASP A 413 -16.06 2.93 -16.13
CA ASP A 413 -17.18 2.98 -17.09
C ASP A 413 -18.36 2.10 -16.65
N ALA A 414 -18.08 0.97 -15.99
CA ALA A 414 -19.11 0.15 -15.35
C ALA A 414 -19.73 0.81 -14.11
N GLY A 415 -19.18 1.94 -13.64
CA GLY A 415 -19.66 2.70 -12.49
C GLY A 415 -19.19 2.14 -11.15
N ALA A 416 -18.12 1.35 -11.10
CA ALA A 416 -17.46 0.96 -9.86
C ALA A 416 -16.83 2.17 -9.18
N ARG A 417 -16.71 2.11 -7.86
CA ARG A 417 -15.90 3.09 -7.12
C ARG A 417 -14.43 2.72 -7.23
N LEU A 418 -13.61 3.70 -7.58
CA LEU A 418 -12.17 3.55 -7.58
C LEU A 418 -11.58 4.24 -6.35
N SER A 419 -10.61 3.62 -5.74
CA SER A 419 -9.67 4.23 -4.80
C SER A 419 -8.26 3.84 -5.17
N PHE A 420 -7.29 4.66 -4.77
CA PHE A 420 -5.89 4.40 -5.04
C PHE A 420 -5.10 4.26 -3.74
N GLY A 421 -4.08 3.43 -3.80
CA GLY A 421 -3.08 3.20 -2.78
C GLY A 421 -1.69 3.09 -3.40
N SER A 422 -0.68 2.92 -2.58
CA SER A 422 0.70 2.74 -3.01
C SER A 422 1.20 1.32 -2.75
N ASP A 423 0.60 0.63 -1.79
CA ASP A 423 1.15 -0.58 -1.18
C ASP A 423 2.57 -0.37 -0.63
N TRP A 424 2.88 0.89 -0.22
CA TRP A 424 4.19 1.23 0.33
C TRP A 424 4.52 0.36 1.55
N PRO A 425 5.72 -0.28 1.61
CA PRO A 425 6.96 -0.01 0.86
C PRO A 425 7.10 -0.75 -0.48
N VAL A 426 6.17 -1.60 -0.92
CA VAL A 426 6.24 -2.30 -2.22
C VAL A 426 6.45 -1.33 -3.39
N SER A 427 5.82 -0.16 -3.33
CA SER A 427 6.10 0.93 -4.26
C SER A 427 6.09 2.30 -3.58
N SER A 428 6.51 3.33 -4.30
CA SER A 428 6.63 4.70 -3.77
C SER A 428 5.29 5.23 -3.25
N PRO A 429 5.24 5.87 -2.07
CA PRO A 429 4.03 6.49 -1.53
C PRO A 429 3.69 7.82 -2.24
N ASN A 430 4.48 8.23 -3.23
CA ASN A 430 4.25 9.47 -3.97
C ASN A 430 3.02 9.35 -4.87
N ALA A 431 1.89 9.89 -4.42
CA ALA A 431 0.62 9.88 -5.14
C ALA A 431 0.70 10.53 -6.53
N LEU A 432 1.62 11.47 -6.76
CA LEU A 432 1.81 12.12 -8.07
C LEU A 432 2.41 11.16 -9.10
N HIS A 433 3.28 10.23 -8.68
CA HIS A 433 3.79 9.19 -9.57
C HIS A 433 2.67 8.22 -10.00
N GLY A 434 1.83 7.80 -9.05
CA GLY A 434 0.66 6.97 -9.34
C GLY A 434 -0.36 7.71 -10.22
N LEU A 435 -0.61 9.01 -9.96
CA LEU A 435 -1.45 9.87 -10.79
C LEU A 435 -0.96 9.89 -12.24
N ALA A 436 0.33 10.20 -12.44
CA ALA A 436 0.92 10.25 -13.78
C ALA A 436 0.77 8.90 -14.49
N THR A 437 1.03 7.79 -13.80
CA THR A 437 0.89 6.43 -14.38
C THR A 437 -0.56 6.08 -14.67
N ALA A 438 -1.53 6.43 -13.82
CA ALA A 438 -2.96 6.18 -14.09
C ALA A 438 -3.44 6.85 -15.38
N VAL A 439 -2.85 7.99 -15.74
CA VAL A 439 -3.19 8.79 -16.93
C VAL A 439 -2.36 8.40 -18.15
N THR A 440 -1.06 8.18 -17.98
CA THR A 440 -0.12 7.94 -19.10
C THR A 440 0.15 6.46 -19.35
N ARG A 441 -0.07 5.60 -18.35
CA ARG A 441 0.27 4.17 -18.38
C ARG A 441 1.73 3.92 -18.74
N SER A 442 2.64 4.81 -18.31
CA SER A 442 4.05 4.77 -18.66
C SER A 442 4.96 5.31 -17.56
N LEU A 443 6.24 5.01 -17.65
CA LEU A 443 7.30 5.75 -17.00
C LEU A 443 7.64 7.03 -17.80
N PRO A 444 8.33 8.01 -17.19
CA PRO A 444 8.78 9.20 -17.90
C PRO A 444 9.56 8.85 -19.18
N GLY A 445 9.19 9.45 -20.31
CA GLY A 445 9.86 9.25 -21.60
C GLY A 445 9.60 7.92 -22.29
N GLN A 446 8.72 7.08 -21.75
CA GLN A 446 8.33 5.79 -22.35
C GLN A 446 6.96 5.87 -23.02
N ALA A 447 6.70 4.95 -23.95
CA ALA A 447 5.37 4.78 -24.54
C ALA A 447 4.40 4.21 -23.51
N GLY A 448 3.14 4.65 -23.56
CA GLY A 448 2.10 4.11 -22.67
C GLY A 448 1.69 2.69 -23.05
N TRP A 449 1.50 1.86 -22.04
CA TRP A 449 1.00 0.50 -22.18
C TRP A 449 -0.50 0.45 -21.88
N SER A 450 -1.26 -0.29 -22.70
CA SER A 450 -2.72 -0.50 -22.50
C SER A 450 -3.49 0.82 -22.27
N LEU A 451 -3.24 1.82 -23.13
CA LEU A 451 -3.79 3.18 -23.01
C LEU A 451 -5.33 3.25 -22.99
N ASN A 452 -6.00 2.23 -23.51
CA ASN A 452 -7.45 2.09 -23.41
C ASN A 452 -7.95 1.93 -21.96
N GLN A 453 -7.05 1.63 -21.01
CA GLN A 453 -7.35 1.54 -19.59
C GLN A 453 -6.92 2.79 -18.79
N ALA A 454 -6.40 3.82 -19.46
CA ALA A 454 -6.04 5.07 -18.82
C ALA A 454 -7.26 5.83 -18.29
N LEU A 455 -7.09 6.50 -17.17
CA LEU A 455 -8.08 7.42 -16.61
C LEU A 455 -7.80 8.86 -17.07
N THR A 456 -8.79 9.73 -16.95
CA THR A 456 -8.55 11.16 -16.99
C THR A 456 -7.84 11.62 -15.73
N THR A 457 -7.11 12.73 -15.80
CA THR A 457 -6.42 13.30 -14.61
C THR A 457 -7.40 13.56 -13.46
N ARG A 458 -8.61 14.05 -13.78
CA ARG A 458 -9.65 14.31 -12.77
C ARG A 458 -10.10 13.03 -12.06
N GLU A 459 -10.38 11.97 -12.79
CA GLU A 459 -10.76 10.67 -12.21
C GLU A 459 -9.67 10.10 -11.32
N ALA A 460 -8.41 10.18 -11.75
CA ALA A 460 -7.27 9.70 -10.98
C ALA A 460 -7.04 10.53 -9.70
N LEU A 461 -7.16 11.87 -9.77
CA LEU A 461 -7.13 12.73 -8.58
C LEU A 461 -8.27 12.42 -7.62
N GLN A 462 -9.47 12.16 -8.15
CA GLN A 462 -10.63 11.80 -7.33
C GLN A 462 -10.44 10.43 -6.65
N ALA A 463 -9.78 9.47 -7.29
CA ALA A 463 -9.48 8.19 -6.67
C ALA A 463 -8.50 8.32 -5.48
N TYR A 464 -7.50 9.21 -5.57
CA TYR A 464 -6.57 9.53 -4.47
C TYR A 464 -7.15 10.47 -3.39
N THR A 465 -8.27 11.11 -3.62
CA THR A 465 -8.87 12.04 -2.66
C THR A 465 -10.18 11.49 -2.11
N ARG A 466 -11.32 11.80 -2.73
CA ARG A 466 -12.65 11.37 -2.28
C ARG A 466 -12.86 9.85 -2.36
N GLY A 467 -12.20 9.17 -3.32
CA GLY A 467 -12.30 7.71 -3.47
C GLY A 467 -11.67 6.97 -2.29
N ALA A 468 -10.41 7.27 -1.98
CA ALA A 468 -9.71 6.72 -0.82
C ALA A 468 -10.37 7.18 0.50
N ALA A 469 -10.85 8.43 0.58
CA ALA A 469 -11.61 8.90 1.75
C ALA A 469 -12.90 8.09 1.95
N ALA A 470 -13.68 7.84 0.90
CA ALA A 470 -14.93 7.08 0.97
C ALA A 470 -14.68 5.61 1.37
N GLN A 471 -13.54 5.05 0.98
CA GLN A 471 -13.12 3.72 1.41
C GLN A 471 -12.90 3.65 2.92
N MET A 472 -12.27 4.67 3.51
CA MET A 472 -11.85 4.67 4.90
C MET A 472 -12.83 5.34 5.86
N SER A 473 -13.75 6.17 5.36
CA SER A 473 -14.65 7.01 6.17
C SER A 473 -16.06 7.02 5.60
N ASN A 474 -17.04 7.15 6.48
CA ASN A 474 -18.43 7.35 6.08
C ASN A 474 -18.79 8.84 5.84
N SER A 475 -17.84 9.76 5.98
CA SER A 475 -18.06 11.19 5.77
C SER A 475 -18.07 11.53 4.29
N LYS A 476 -19.17 12.13 3.82
CA LYS A 476 -19.28 12.61 2.43
C LYS A 476 -18.46 13.88 2.15
N ARG A 477 -17.85 14.47 3.17
CA ARG A 477 -17.02 15.68 3.05
C ARG A 477 -15.53 15.38 3.00
N ASP A 478 -15.13 14.20 3.45
CA ASP A 478 -13.73 13.80 3.43
C ASP A 478 -13.24 13.69 1.97
N GLY A 479 -12.03 14.15 1.71
CA GLY A 479 -11.48 14.25 0.37
C GLY A 479 -11.99 15.41 -0.47
N LEU A 480 -12.72 16.36 0.13
CA LEU A 480 -13.23 17.59 -0.50
C LEU A 480 -12.89 18.82 0.34
N LEU A 481 -12.71 19.98 -0.31
CA LEU A 481 -12.49 21.29 0.34
C LEU A 481 -13.78 22.11 0.36
N LEU A 482 -14.79 21.56 1.02
CA LEU A 482 -16.09 22.21 1.22
C LEU A 482 -16.16 22.91 2.59
N ASP A 483 -17.03 23.91 2.74
CA ASP A 483 -17.29 24.56 4.02
C ASP A 483 -17.57 23.52 5.12
N GLY A 484 -16.83 23.63 6.23
CA GLY A 484 -16.90 22.72 7.37
C GLY A 484 -16.18 21.37 7.14
N ALA A 485 -15.51 21.16 6.02
CA ALA A 485 -14.60 20.02 5.84
C ALA A 485 -13.31 20.26 6.62
N VAL A 486 -12.63 19.18 6.99
CA VAL A 486 -11.29 19.24 7.59
C VAL A 486 -10.32 19.88 6.59
N ALA A 487 -9.52 20.83 7.06
CA ALA A 487 -8.61 21.59 6.21
C ALA A 487 -7.34 20.80 5.90
N GLU A 488 -7.48 19.75 5.10
CA GLU A 488 -6.40 18.91 4.59
C GLU A 488 -6.24 19.14 3.10
N PHE A 489 -5.24 19.92 2.72
CA PHE A 489 -4.98 20.25 1.32
C PHE A 489 -3.49 20.29 1.00
N VAL A 490 -3.17 20.14 -0.28
CA VAL A 490 -1.83 20.30 -0.82
C VAL A 490 -1.75 21.50 -1.75
N VAL A 491 -0.55 22.09 -1.80
CA VAL A 491 -0.14 23.08 -2.81
C VAL A 491 0.79 22.37 -3.78
N LEU A 492 0.47 22.37 -5.06
CA LEU A 492 1.26 21.72 -6.10
C LEU A 492 2.06 22.73 -6.92
N SER A 493 3.15 22.25 -7.53
CA SER A 493 4.03 23.05 -8.40
C SER A 493 3.34 23.55 -9.68
N ASP A 494 2.32 22.83 -10.16
CA ASP A 494 1.52 23.21 -11.32
C ASP A 494 0.11 22.61 -11.21
N ASN A 495 -0.80 23.00 -12.12
CA ASN A 495 -2.16 22.51 -12.18
C ASN A 495 -2.25 21.18 -12.98
N PRO A 496 -2.44 20.03 -12.33
CA PRO A 496 -2.51 18.73 -13.00
C PRO A 496 -3.68 18.61 -13.98
N LEU A 497 -4.75 19.40 -13.81
CA LEU A 497 -5.93 19.36 -14.68
C LEU A 497 -5.72 20.06 -16.01
N THR A 498 -4.64 20.84 -16.17
CA THR A 498 -4.37 21.64 -17.38
C THR A 498 -2.96 21.46 -17.94
N CYS A 499 -2.03 20.87 -17.20
CA CYS A 499 -0.70 20.55 -17.71
C CYS A 499 -0.74 19.41 -18.75
N SER A 500 0.32 19.24 -19.54
CA SER A 500 0.42 18.09 -20.43
C SER A 500 0.60 16.78 -19.68
N ASN A 501 0.28 15.65 -20.30
CA ASN A 501 0.46 14.34 -19.68
C ASN A 501 1.93 14.08 -19.28
N GLU A 502 2.89 14.55 -20.09
CA GLU A 502 4.32 14.43 -19.78
C GLU A 502 4.68 15.21 -18.51
N ALA A 503 4.12 16.42 -18.35
CA ALA A 503 4.38 17.27 -17.19
C ALA A 503 3.81 16.70 -15.88
N LEU A 504 2.86 15.74 -15.94
CA LEU A 504 2.36 15.07 -14.73
C LEU A 504 3.47 14.35 -13.96
N HIS A 505 4.49 13.84 -14.65
CA HIS A 505 5.63 13.15 -14.03
C HIS A 505 6.57 14.09 -13.26
N ASP A 506 6.55 15.39 -13.56
CA ASP A 506 7.41 16.40 -12.96
C ASP A 506 6.73 17.19 -11.83
N LEU A 507 5.46 16.93 -11.57
CA LEU A 507 4.70 17.58 -10.50
C LEU A 507 5.32 17.31 -9.13
N LYS A 508 5.26 18.34 -8.27
CA LYS A 508 5.75 18.28 -6.90
C LYS A 508 4.71 18.80 -5.92
N VAL A 509 4.68 18.21 -4.74
CA VAL A 509 4.02 18.77 -3.58
C VAL A 509 4.95 19.83 -3.01
N LEU A 510 4.50 21.08 -2.96
CA LEU A 510 5.27 22.21 -2.41
C LEU A 510 4.97 22.40 -0.92
N ALA A 511 3.74 22.09 -0.51
CA ALA A 511 3.33 22.18 0.87
C ALA A 511 2.07 21.34 1.12
N VAL A 512 1.91 20.90 2.38
CA VAL A 512 0.70 20.26 2.88
C VAL A 512 0.16 21.05 4.07
N ASN A 513 -1.16 21.20 4.15
CA ASN A 513 -1.84 21.78 5.29
C ASN A 513 -2.53 20.69 6.09
N LEU A 514 -2.25 20.67 7.40
CA LEU A 514 -2.93 19.83 8.36
C LEU A 514 -3.77 20.72 9.31
N PRO A 515 -4.87 20.19 9.90
CA PRO A 515 -5.73 20.96 10.81
C PRO A 515 -4.99 21.58 12.01
N SER A 516 -3.98 20.87 12.52
CA SER A 516 -3.15 21.26 13.68
C SER A 516 -1.82 21.94 13.30
N GLU A 517 -1.40 21.85 12.06
CA GLU A 517 -0.09 22.30 11.58
C GLU A 517 -0.27 22.96 10.21
N PRO A 518 -0.61 24.25 10.18
CA PRO A 518 -0.87 24.92 8.91
C PRO A 518 0.41 25.08 8.08
N LEU A 519 0.30 24.69 6.83
CA LEU A 519 1.22 24.83 5.72
C LEU A 519 2.68 24.41 6.01
N LEU A 520 2.89 23.11 6.04
CA LEU A 520 4.23 22.50 6.05
C LEU A 520 4.81 22.56 4.62
N ALA A 521 5.91 23.28 4.43
CA ALA A 521 6.64 23.35 3.15
C ALA A 521 7.71 22.25 3.07
N PHE A 522 7.95 21.72 1.84
CA PHE A 522 8.92 20.67 1.56
C PHE A 522 9.90 21.09 0.47
#